data_65f0c245bb37d3a846364b2797f210fa
#
_entry.id   65f0c245bb37d3a846364b2797f210fa
#
_cell.length_a   1.000
_cell.length_b   1.000
_cell.length_c   1.000
_cell.angle_alpha   90.00
_cell.angle_beta   90.00
_cell.angle_gamma   90.00
#
_symmetry.space_group_name_H-M   'P 1'
#
loop_
_entity.id
_entity.type
_entity.pdbx_description
1 polymer ?
#
loop_
_entity_poly.entity_id
_entity_poly.type
_entity_poly.pdbx_seq_one_letter_code
_entity_poly.pdbx_strand_id
1 'polypeptide(L)'
;ITAVEGLGIEGPALQLGDPTAPLQIFRSRDVPCAEYDFYAFDAGSVDVYTYVLPTFPLHADRDFRIGENTNTDTKYSVQIDDGALATPSSSHVWFESVLRNCAVNKSTLHIDKPGRHTLRIRVGDPGIVLQKIVLDFGGMKRSYLGPQSTLIE
;
A
#
# COMPACT_ATOMS: atom_id res chain seq x y z
N ILE A 1 1.63 -3.88 -13.80
CA ILE A 1 0.54 -3.38 -12.94
C ILE A 1 -0.74 -3.39 -13.76
N THR A 2 -1.80 -4.01 -13.25
CA THR A 2 -3.04 -4.25 -13.99
C THR A 2 -4.25 -3.89 -13.11
N ALA A 3 -5.24 -3.21 -13.68
CA ALA A 3 -6.51 -2.98 -13.00
C ALA A 3 -7.33 -4.27 -12.97
N VAL A 4 -7.95 -4.58 -11.83
CA VAL A 4 -8.78 -5.77 -11.63
C VAL A 4 -10.13 -5.34 -11.11
N GLU A 5 -11.17 -5.62 -11.88
CA GLU A 5 -12.55 -5.29 -11.54
C GLU A 5 -13.08 -6.15 -10.39
N GLY A 6 -13.93 -5.56 -9.57
CA GLY A 6 -14.63 -6.26 -8.48
C GLY A 6 -13.80 -6.58 -7.25
N LEU A 7 -12.54 -6.18 -7.19
CA LEU A 7 -11.66 -6.41 -6.03
C LEU A 7 -11.34 -5.13 -5.24
N GLY A 8 -11.67 -3.97 -5.76
CA GLY A 8 -11.47 -2.70 -5.03
C GLY A 8 -12.59 -2.43 -4.03
N ILE A 9 -12.35 -1.53 -3.08
CA ILE A 9 -13.35 -1.08 -2.12
C ILE A 9 -14.34 -0.12 -2.82
N GLU A 10 -13.81 0.73 -3.68
CA GLU A 10 -14.58 1.73 -4.45
C GLU A 10 -14.04 1.76 -5.88
N GLY A 11 -14.49 0.84 -6.74
CA GLY A 11 -13.99 0.71 -8.11
C GLY A 11 -13.00 -0.43 -8.30
N PRO A 12 -12.18 -0.42 -9.37
CA PRO A 12 -11.19 -1.48 -9.60
C PRO A 12 -10.05 -1.43 -8.58
N ALA A 13 -9.51 -2.61 -8.26
CA ALA A 13 -8.24 -2.71 -7.53
C ALA A 13 -7.05 -2.68 -8.50
N LEU A 14 -5.85 -2.44 -7.99
CA LEU A 14 -4.61 -2.51 -8.75
C LEU A 14 -3.81 -3.74 -8.32
N GLN A 15 -3.61 -4.68 -9.23
CA GLN A 15 -2.67 -5.77 -9.03
C GLN A 15 -1.25 -5.26 -9.31
N LEU A 16 -0.42 -5.30 -8.28
CA LEU A 16 0.98 -4.89 -8.34
C LEU A 16 1.83 -6.11 -8.72
N GLY A 17 2.39 -6.10 -9.91
CA GLY A 17 3.18 -7.20 -10.44
C GLY A 17 2.35 -8.43 -10.85
N ASP A 18 2.88 -9.18 -11.79
CA ASP A 18 2.32 -10.47 -12.19
C ASP A 18 2.61 -11.51 -11.09
N PRO A 19 1.63 -12.31 -10.64
CA PRO A 19 1.86 -13.37 -9.65
C PRO A 19 2.94 -14.39 -10.04
N THR A 20 3.21 -14.54 -11.33
CA THR A 20 4.24 -15.44 -11.86
C THR A 20 5.60 -14.77 -12.07
N ALA A 21 5.66 -13.44 -11.88
CA ALA A 21 6.91 -12.70 -12.04
C ALA A 21 7.90 -12.98 -10.90
N PRO A 22 9.20 -12.86 -11.16
CA PRO A 22 10.20 -12.97 -10.10
C PRO A 22 10.04 -11.86 -9.07
N LEU A 23 10.49 -12.16 -7.84
CA LEU A 23 10.53 -11.20 -6.75
C LEU A 23 11.33 -9.96 -7.14
N GLN A 24 10.77 -8.78 -6.90
CA GLN A 24 11.44 -7.51 -7.12
C GLN A 24 12.11 -7.00 -5.84
N ILE A 25 13.18 -6.26 -6.01
CA ILE A 25 13.82 -5.56 -4.88
C ILE A 25 12.98 -4.31 -4.56
N PHE A 26 11.97 -4.44 -3.73
CA PHE A 26 10.96 -3.42 -3.43
C PHE A 26 11.52 -2.08 -2.91
N ARG A 27 12.78 -2.05 -2.51
CA ARG A 27 13.51 -0.83 -2.13
C ARG A 27 14.32 -0.24 -3.28
N SER A 28 14.32 -0.87 -4.46
CA SER A 28 14.92 -0.28 -5.66
C SER A 28 14.00 0.78 -6.26
N ARG A 29 14.58 1.83 -6.80
CA ARG A 29 13.84 2.87 -7.53
C ARG A 29 13.55 2.46 -8.98
N ASP A 30 14.18 1.39 -9.45
CA ASP A 30 14.08 0.91 -10.84
C ASP A 30 12.95 -0.12 -11.06
N VAL A 31 12.23 -0.47 -9.99
CA VAL A 31 11.09 -1.39 -10.11
C VAL A 31 9.82 -0.65 -10.56
N PRO A 32 8.90 -1.33 -11.26
CA PRO A 32 7.62 -0.75 -11.65
C PRO A 32 6.88 -0.16 -10.46
N CYS A 33 6.22 0.98 -10.65
CA CYS A 33 5.41 1.61 -9.61
C CYS A 33 4.08 2.11 -10.17
N ALA A 34 3.08 2.18 -9.29
CA ALA A 34 1.88 2.94 -9.50
C ALA A 34 2.10 4.36 -8.95
N GLU A 35 1.70 5.37 -9.71
CA GLU A 35 1.84 6.78 -9.36
C GLU A 35 0.47 7.42 -9.19
N TYR A 36 0.34 8.23 -8.14
CA TYR A 36 -0.87 8.97 -7.81
C TYR A 36 -0.50 10.41 -7.48
N ASP A 37 -0.97 11.34 -8.29
CA ASP A 37 -0.79 12.75 -8.03
C ASP A 37 -1.82 13.24 -7.01
N PHE A 38 -1.38 14.07 -6.08
CA PHE A 38 -2.24 14.67 -5.08
C PHE A 38 -1.76 16.10 -4.73
N TYR A 39 -2.62 16.85 -4.06
CA TYR A 39 -2.29 18.17 -3.55
C TYR A 39 -2.26 18.17 -2.02
N ALA A 40 -1.13 18.56 -1.44
CA ALA A 40 -0.98 18.79 0.00
C ALA A 40 -1.20 20.27 0.31
N PHE A 41 -2.09 20.57 1.23
CA PHE A 41 -2.35 21.97 1.67
C PHE A 41 -1.33 22.43 2.69
N ASP A 42 -0.73 21.52 3.44
CA ASP A 42 0.26 21.77 4.48
C ASP A 42 1.48 20.87 4.31
N ALA A 43 2.62 21.36 4.79
CA ALA A 43 3.83 20.56 4.98
C ALA A 43 3.74 19.77 6.29
N GLY A 44 4.49 18.68 6.39
CA GLY A 44 4.58 17.91 7.63
C GLY A 44 4.52 16.40 7.41
N SER A 45 4.27 15.69 8.48
CA SER A 45 4.11 14.24 8.45
C SER A 45 2.74 13.86 7.90
N VAL A 46 2.72 12.86 7.03
CA VAL A 46 1.52 12.25 6.48
C VAL A 46 1.54 10.74 6.72
N ASP A 47 0.46 10.23 7.26
CA ASP A 47 0.25 8.80 7.39
C ASP A 47 -0.39 8.26 6.11
N VAL A 48 0.30 7.35 5.44
CA VAL A 48 -0.17 6.68 4.22
C VAL A 48 -0.70 5.31 4.61
N TYR A 49 -2.00 5.12 4.47
CA TYR A 49 -2.63 3.82 4.65
C TYR A 49 -2.88 3.18 3.28
N THR A 50 -2.41 1.96 3.14
CA THR A 50 -2.65 1.13 1.96
C THR A 50 -3.51 -0.06 2.35
N TYR A 51 -4.66 -0.17 1.71
CA TYR A 51 -5.61 -1.27 1.86
C TYR A 51 -5.29 -2.28 0.77
N VAL A 52 -4.93 -3.49 1.17
CA VAL A 52 -4.55 -4.57 0.25
C VAL A 52 -5.33 -5.83 0.57
N LEU A 53 -5.57 -6.68 -0.45
CA LEU A 53 -6.07 -8.01 -0.18
C LEU A 53 -5.05 -8.79 0.64
N PRO A 54 -5.48 -9.54 1.67
CA PRO A 54 -4.59 -10.39 2.46
C PRO A 54 -4.13 -11.57 1.62
N THR A 55 -2.93 -11.47 1.08
CA THR A 55 -2.30 -12.52 0.27
C THR A 55 -1.02 -13.00 0.95
N PHE A 56 -0.68 -14.25 0.70
CA PHE A 56 0.60 -14.79 1.14
C PHE A 56 1.72 -14.39 0.19
N PRO A 57 2.96 -14.22 0.67
CA PRO A 57 4.12 -14.15 -0.19
C PRO A 57 4.21 -15.43 -1.05
N LEU A 58 4.32 -15.26 -2.36
CA LEU A 58 4.33 -16.37 -3.31
C LEU A 58 5.70 -17.03 -3.47
N HIS A 59 6.76 -16.44 -2.90
CA HIS A 59 8.12 -16.93 -3.02
C HIS A 59 8.55 -17.76 -1.81
N ALA A 60 9.19 -18.91 -2.08
CA ALA A 60 9.70 -19.82 -1.06
C ALA A 60 10.77 -19.20 -0.15
N ASP A 61 11.45 -18.15 -0.61
CA ASP A 61 12.46 -17.41 0.17
C ASP A 61 11.87 -16.52 1.27
N ARG A 62 10.54 -16.38 1.28
CA ARG A 62 9.83 -15.71 2.37
C ARG A 62 9.48 -16.74 3.43
N ASP A 63 10.00 -16.53 4.64
CA ASP A 63 9.72 -17.38 5.80
C ASP A 63 8.24 -17.20 6.19
N PHE A 64 7.41 -18.15 5.76
CA PHE A 64 5.99 -18.18 6.09
C PHE A 64 5.75 -19.11 7.27
N ARG A 65 5.44 -18.54 8.43
CA ARG A 65 5.07 -19.28 9.63
C ARG A 65 3.66 -18.93 10.08
N ILE A 66 2.76 -19.89 9.96
CA ILE A 66 1.40 -19.75 10.46
C ILE A 66 1.44 -19.61 11.97
N GLY A 67 0.88 -18.53 12.50
CA GLY A 67 0.68 -18.31 13.95
C GLY A 67 1.79 -17.56 14.67
N GLU A 68 2.89 -17.23 14.03
CA GLU A 68 3.87 -16.29 14.54
C GLU A 68 3.64 -14.91 13.92
N ASN A 69 3.81 -13.84 14.71
CA ASN A 69 3.68 -12.44 14.29
C ASN A 69 4.79 -12.00 13.31
N THR A 70 5.37 -12.94 12.58
CA THR A 70 6.56 -12.73 11.80
C THR A 70 6.26 -12.79 10.31
N ASN A 71 6.32 -11.63 9.68
CA ASN A 71 6.58 -11.46 8.24
C ASN A 71 5.67 -12.22 7.24
N THR A 72 4.41 -12.42 7.56
CA THR A 72 3.41 -12.87 6.58
C THR A 72 3.00 -11.75 5.62
N ASP A 73 3.46 -10.53 5.89
CA ASP A 73 3.12 -9.37 5.08
C ASP A 73 3.89 -9.41 3.76
N THR A 74 3.15 -9.26 2.68
CA THR A 74 3.74 -9.01 1.36
C THR A 74 4.50 -7.68 1.38
N LYS A 75 5.65 -7.65 0.74
CA LYS A 75 6.56 -6.51 0.74
C LYS A 75 6.42 -5.67 -0.52
N TYR A 76 6.25 -4.39 -0.31
CA TYR A 76 6.27 -3.33 -1.33
C TYR A 76 6.79 -2.06 -0.66
N SER A 77 7.02 -1.01 -1.40
CA SER A 77 7.42 0.25 -0.81
C SER A 77 6.53 1.41 -1.25
N VAL A 78 6.48 2.41 -0.37
CA VAL A 78 5.73 3.64 -0.57
C VAL A 78 6.70 4.81 -0.49
N GLN A 79 6.52 5.79 -1.37
CA GLN A 79 7.38 6.96 -1.47
C GLN A 79 6.55 8.17 -1.89
N ILE A 80 6.84 9.35 -1.33
CA ILE A 80 6.33 10.62 -1.86
C ILE A 80 7.49 11.33 -2.52
N ASP A 81 7.29 11.76 -3.76
CA ASP A 81 8.28 12.39 -4.62
C ASP A 81 9.59 11.58 -4.68
N ASP A 82 10.72 12.24 -4.43
CA ASP A 82 12.03 11.61 -4.32
C ASP A 82 12.50 11.39 -2.87
N GLY A 83 11.58 11.45 -1.92
CA GLY A 83 11.83 11.22 -0.51
C GLY A 83 12.28 9.80 -0.17
N ALA A 84 12.30 9.48 1.12
CA ALA A 84 12.67 8.17 1.60
C ALA A 84 11.65 7.10 1.20
N LEU A 85 12.15 5.89 0.88
CA LEU A 85 11.32 4.72 0.67
C LEU A 85 10.89 4.14 2.03
N ALA A 86 9.59 4.01 2.24
CA ALA A 86 9.04 3.34 3.40
C ALA A 86 8.48 1.96 3.03
N THR A 87 8.65 0.99 3.91
CA THR A 87 7.99 -0.31 3.80
C THR A 87 6.79 -0.30 4.71
N PRO A 88 5.57 -0.40 4.19
CA PRO A 88 4.38 -0.44 5.01
C PRO A 88 4.38 -1.64 5.96
N SER A 89 3.81 -1.46 7.14
CA SER A 89 3.62 -2.53 8.11
C SER A 89 2.15 -2.67 8.49
N SER A 90 1.69 -3.90 8.61
CA SER A 90 0.35 -4.19 9.09
C SER A 90 0.24 -3.92 10.59
N SER A 91 -0.86 -3.28 10.98
CA SER A 91 -1.23 -3.13 12.39
C SER A 91 -2.10 -4.30 12.90
N HIS A 92 -2.47 -5.21 12.04
CA HIS A 92 -3.35 -6.34 12.33
C HIS A 92 -2.64 -7.67 12.08
N VAL A 93 -3.00 -8.66 12.89
CA VAL A 93 -2.59 -10.04 12.63
C VAL A 93 -3.24 -10.54 11.34
N TRP A 94 -2.54 -11.42 10.64
CA TRP A 94 -2.98 -11.96 9.35
C TRP A 94 -4.41 -12.52 9.38
N PHE A 95 -4.76 -13.25 10.44
CA PHE A 95 -6.09 -13.86 10.63
C PHE A 95 -7.22 -12.82 10.59
N GLU A 96 -7.06 -11.68 11.27
CA GLU A 96 -8.05 -10.59 11.24
C GLU A 96 -8.16 -9.98 9.83
N SER A 97 -7.04 -9.82 9.14
CA SER A 97 -7.01 -9.31 7.77
C SER A 97 -7.77 -10.23 6.81
N VAL A 98 -7.62 -11.55 6.95
CA VAL A 98 -8.35 -12.54 6.15
C VAL A 98 -9.86 -12.47 6.43
N LEU A 99 -10.26 -12.44 7.69
CA LEU A 99 -11.68 -12.32 8.05
C LEU A 99 -12.33 -11.04 7.50
N ARG A 100 -11.55 -9.98 7.41
CA ARG A 100 -12.00 -8.68 6.87
C ARG A 100 -11.88 -8.60 5.35
N ASN A 101 -11.23 -9.56 4.71
CA ASN A 101 -10.82 -9.50 3.30
C ASN A 101 -10.05 -8.21 2.96
N CYS A 102 -9.32 -7.68 3.93
CA CYS A 102 -8.58 -6.44 3.80
C CYS A 102 -7.48 -6.35 4.87
N ALA A 103 -6.24 -6.19 4.43
CA ALA A 103 -5.12 -5.82 5.28
C ALA A 103 -4.85 -4.31 5.14
N VAL A 104 -4.77 -3.62 6.26
CA VAL A 104 -4.48 -2.18 6.28
C VAL A 104 -3.07 -1.98 6.78
N ASN A 105 -2.21 -1.55 5.88
CA ASN A 105 -0.81 -1.27 6.17
C ASN A 105 -0.58 0.23 6.29
N LYS A 106 0.35 0.63 7.14
CA LYS A 106 0.66 2.02 7.41
C LYS A 106 2.13 2.34 7.14
N SER A 107 2.37 3.50 6.56
CA SER A 107 3.68 4.17 6.50
C SER A 107 3.53 5.62 6.93
N THR A 108 4.53 6.17 7.61
CA THR A 108 4.59 7.61 7.87
C THR A 108 5.67 8.22 6.99
N LEU A 109 5.29 9.19 6.18
CA LEU A 109 6.15 9.92 5.27
C LEU A 109 6.16 11.40 5.62
N HIS A 110 7.02 12.18 4.96
CA HIS A 110 7.14 13.61 5.18
C HIS A 110 6.98 14.38 3.88
N ILE A 111 6.28 15.50 3.96
CA ILE A 111 6.10 16.47 2.87
C ILE A 111 6.76 17.78 3.31
N ASP A 112 7.73 18.24 2.51
CA ASP A 112 8.55 19.41 2.87
C ASP A 112 7.83 20.74 2.68
N LYS A 113 6.86 20.79 1.76
CA LYS A 113 6.13 22.02 1.41
C LYS A 113 4.73 21.72 0.90
N PRO A 114 3.77 22.64 1.04
CA PRO A 114 2.48 22.54 0.33
C PRO A 114 2.65 22.54 -1.18
N GLY A 115 1.71 21.88 -1.88
CA GLY A 115 1.71 21.84 -3.33
C GLY A 115 1.32 20.49 -3.93
N ARG A 116 1.64 20.32 -5.21
CA ARG A 116 1.46 19.05 -5.91
C ARG A 116 2.59 18.09 -5.56
N HIS A 117 2.23 16.86 -5.29
CA HIS A 117 3.12 15.75 -4.95
C HIS A 117 2.69 14.49 -5.67
N THR A 118 3.62 13.55 -5.81
CA THR A 118 3.36 12.23 -6.40
C THR A 118 3.64 11.15 -5.36
N LEU A 119 2.63 10.36 -5.03
CA LEU A 119 2.77 9.14 -4.24
C LEU A 119 3.11 7.99 -5.18
N ARG A 120 4.15 7.23 -4.86
CA ARG A 120 4.56 6.03 -5.61
C ARG A 120 4.43 4.79 -4.75
N ILE A 121 3.75 3.78 -5.29
CA ILE A 121 3.68 2.43 -4.72
C ILE A 121 4.50 1.51 -5.60
N ARG A 122 5.64 1.05 -5.10
CA ARG A 122 6.59 0.25 -5.87
C ARG A 122 6.38 -1.23 -5.63
N VAL A 123 6.41 -1.98 -6.71
CA VAL A 123 6.28 -3.44 -6.68
C VAL A 123 7.43 -4.07 -5.88
N GLY A 124 7.09 -5.07 -5.09
CA GLY A 124 8.03 -5.93 -4.39
C GLY A 124 7.62 -7.38 -4.55
N ASP A 125 6.87 -7.92 -3.61
CA ASP A 125 6.27 -9.24 -3.78
C ASP A 125 5.23 -9.20 -4.90
N PRO A 126 5.23 -10.17 -5.81
CA PRO A 126 4.25 -10.23 -6.89
C PRO A 126 2.86 -10.58 -6.38
N GLY A 127 1.83 -10.15 -7.10
CA GLY A 127 0.45 -10.51 -6.83
C GLY A 127 -0.23 -9.72 -5.71
N ILE A 128 0.39 -8.66 -5.21
CA ILE A 128 -0.26 -7.74 -4.27
C ILE A 128 -1.42 -7.05 -4.98
N VAL A 129 -2.59 -7.04 -4.36
CA VAL A 129 -3.78 -6.36 -4.88
C VAL A 129 -4.09 -5.17 -3.98
N LEU A 130 -3.84 -3.97 -4.49
CA LEU A 130 -4.10 -2.72 -3.82
C LEU A 130 -5.55 -2.30 -4.05
N GLN A 131 -6.32 -2.16 -2.98
CA GLN A 131 -7.75 -1.85 -3.02
C GLN A 131 -8.04 -0.37 -2.84
N LYS A 132 -7.26 0.32 -1.98
CA LYS A 132 -7.46 1.73 -1.63
C LYS A 132 -6.19 2.33 -1.04
N ILE A 133 -6.02 3.62 -1.24
CA ILE A 133 -4.97 4.42 -0.59
C ILE A 133 -5.64 5.56 0.17
N VAL A 134 -5.15 5.85 1.36
CA VAL A 134 -5.58 7.01 2.16
C VAL A 134 -4.35 7.78 2.62
N LEU A 135 -4.34 9.08 2.35
CA LEU A 135 -3.37 10.02 2.88
C LEU A 135 -4.01 10.76 4.05
N ASP A 136 -3.53 10.52 5.25
CA ASP A 136 -4.03 11.16 6.47
C ASP A 136 -3.04 12.23 6.96
N PHE A 137 -3.45 13.47 6.81
CA PHE A 137 -2.73 14.64 7.34
C PHE A 137 -3.10 14.97 8.79
N GLY A 138 -3.85 14.09 9.44
CA GLY A 138 -4.36 14.22 10.79
C GLY A 138 -5.89 14.30 10.82
N GLY A 139 -6.47 13.65 11.82
CA GLY A 139 -7.91 13.71 12.06
C GLY A 139 -8.75 12.65 11.35
N MET A 140 -8.16 11.69 10.65
CA MET A 140 -8.91 10.59 10.05
C MET A 140 -9.66 9.79 11.12
N LYS A 141 -10.97 9.70 10.95
CA LYS A 141 -11.78 8.79 11.77
C LYS A 141 -11.64 7.37 11.25
N ARG A 142 -11.23 6.46 12.13
CA ARG A 142 -11.12 5.04 11.77
C ARG A 142 -12.49 4.48 11.42
N SER A 143 -12.56 3.81 10.29
CA SER A 143 -13.71 3.03 9.84
C SER A 143 -13.22 1.76 9.16
N TYR A 144 -14.11 0.79 8.97
CA TYR A 144 -13.76 -0.51 8.39
C TYR A 144 -13.18 -0.38 6.96
N LEU A 145 -13.81 0.46 6.13
CA LEU A 145 -13.42 0.65 4.71
C LEU A 145 -12.63 1.94 4.48
N GLY A 146 -12.27 2.66 5.54
CA GLY A 146 -11.64 3.98 5.42
C GLY A 146 -12.63 5.09 5.02
N PRO A 147 -12.15 6.32 4.82
CA PRO A 147 -12.96 7.44 4.35
C PRO A 147 -13.43 7.19 2.91
N GLN A 148 -14.47 7.91 2.49
CA GLN A 148 -14.89 7.92 1.08
C GLN A 148 -13.76 8.46 0.19
N SER A 149 -13.72 8.02 -1.07
CA SER A 149 -12.76 8.52 -2.05
C SER A 149 -12.97 10.01 -2.30
N THR A 150 -11.86 10.74 -2.37
CA THR A 150 -11.87 12.12 -2.84
C THR A 150 -11.73 12.10 -4.36
N LEU A 151 -12.77 12.52 -5.07
CA LEU A 151 -12.69 12.73 -6.52
C LEU A 151 -12.19 14.15 -6.75
N ILE A 152 -11.16 14.29 -7.58
CA ILE A 152 -10.78 15.58 -8.17
C ILE A 152 -11.33 15.54 -9.58
N GLU A 153 -12.34 16.38 -9.82
CA GLU A 153 -12.85 16.66 -11.17
C GLU A 153 -11.88 17.55 -11.95
#